data_606f01c89fdf8b70cc975490265ed43d
#
_entry.id   606f01c89fdf8b70cc975490265ed43d
#
_cell.length_a   1.000
_cell.length_b   1.000
_cell.length_c   1.000
_cell.angle_alpha   90.00
_cell.angle_beta   90.00
_cell.angle_gamma   90.00
#
_symmetry.space_group_name_H-M   'P 1'
#
loop_
_entity.id
_entity.type
_entity.pdbx_description
1 polymer ?
#
loop_
_entity_poly.entity_id
_entity_poly.type
_entity_poly.pdbx_seq_one_letter_code
_entity_poly.pdbx_strand_id
1 'polypeptide(L)'
;MKEIVFAGSGGQGVLTAGLIISDIAATEGINVTWVPSYGSAMRGGTANCTVKYCENTIYNPSQEQPDLLLAMNSPSFHKFLPLVAPGGVVVIGDLVEIPEDARKDVTYVRVPATRISTELNNPKGANIVMTGAIVKLMGDQPRLELFARQQTPGWDVWGNEVESSITMPGRKE
;
A
#
# COMPACT_ATOMS: atom_id res chain seq x y z
N MET A 1 -12.71 11.57 -0.29
CA MET A 1 -12.64 10.12 -0.54
C MET A 1 -11.22 9.81 -0.95
N LYS A 2 -10.63 8.78 -0.38
CA LYS A 2 -9.31 8.26 -0.76
C LYS A 2 -9.46 6.89 -1.39
N GLU A 3 -8.66 6.63 -2.40
CA GLU A 3 -8.63 5.36 -3.12
C GLU A 3 -7.22 4.77 -3.09
N ILE A 4 -7.10 3.52 -2.63
CA ILE A 4 -5.83 2.77 -2.56
C ILE A 4 -5.96 1.50 -3.38
N VAL A 5 -4.97 1.24 -4.23
CA VAL A 5 -4.83 -0.05 -4.92
C VAL A 5 -3.67 -0.82 -4.34
N PHE A 6 -3.93 -2.04 -3.91
CA PHE A 6 -2.93 -3.03 -3.49
C PHE A 6 -2.77 -4.03 -4.62
N ALA A 7 -1.57 -4.17 -5.16
CA ALA A 7 -1.33 -5.01 -6.33
C ALA A 7 -0.06 -5.85 -6.22
N GLY A 8 -0.15 -7.11 -6.66
CA GLY A 8 0.95 -8.06 -6.61
C GLY A 8 0.58 -9.40 -7.24
N SER A 9 1.24 -10.46 -6.80
CA SER A 9 0.95 -11.84 -7.20
C SER A 9 0.21 -12.60 -6.11
N GLY A 10 -0.51 -13.64 -6.51
CA GLY A 10 -1.09 -14.58 -5.58
C GLY A 10 -0.01 -15.17 -4.63
N GLY A 11 -0.27 -15.11 -3.33
CA GLY A 11 0.67 -15.51 -2.28
C GLY A 11 1.50 -14.36 -1.67
N GLN A 12 1.51 -13.16 -2.25
CA GLN A 12 2.20 -12.00 -1.66
C GLN A 12 1.39 -11.26 -0.58
N GLY A 13 0.14 -11.67 -0.31
CA GLY A 13 -0.68 -11.12 0.76
C GLY A 13 -1.26 -9.73 0.48
N VAL A 14 -1.35 -9.32 -0.79
CA VAL A 14 -1.90 -7.99 -1.18
C VAL A 14 -3.37 -7.83 -0.81
N LEU A 15 -4.17 -8.90 -0.94
CA LEU A 15 -5.58 -8.89 -0.54
C LEU A 15 -5.72 -8.73 0.98
N THR A 16 -4.85 -9.40 1.73
CA THR A 16 -4.80 -9.29 3.20
C THR A 16 -4.42 -7.88 3.63
N ALA A 17 -3.45 -7.26 2.95
CA ALA A 17 -3.03 -5.88 3.21
C ALA A 17 -4.22 -4.90 3.06
N GLY A 18 -4.96 -5.01 1.95
CA GLY A 18 -6.15 -4.18 1.73
C GLY A 18 -7.27 -4.47 2.73
N LEU A 19 -7.46 -5.73 3.11
CA LEU A 19 -8.46 -6.12 4.12
C LEU A 19 -8.14 -5.52 5.49
N ILE A 20 -6.87 -5.53 5.91
CA ILE A 20 -6.41 -4.92 7.18
C ILE A 20 -6.76 -3.43 7.20
N ILE A 21 -6.44 -2.69 6.14
CA ILE A 21 -6.78 -1.26 6.06
C ILE A 21 -8.30 -1.04 6.12
N SER A 22 -9.06 -1.89 5.44
CA SER A 22 -10.53 -1.80 5.44
C SER A 22 -11.12 -2.07 6.83
N ASP A 23 -10.59 -3.07 7.54
CA ASP A 23 -11.03 -3.43 8.88
C ASP A 23 -10.74 -2.31 9.89
N ILE A 24 -9.54 -1.73 9.81
CA ILE A 24 -9.15 -0.57 10.61
C ILE A 24 -10.11 0.61 10.36
N ALA A 25 -10.37 0.96 9.10
CA ALA A 25 -11.26 2.06 8.74
C ALA A 25 -12.69 1.82 9.26
N ALA A 26 -13.22 0.60 9.08
CA ALA A 26 -14.55 0.23 9.57
C ALA A 26 -14.65 0.30 11.09
N THR A 27 -13.63 -0.15 11.81
CA THR A 27 -13.57 -0.10 13.28
C THR A 27 -13.59 1.33 13.81
N GLU A 28 -12.96 2.26 13.08
CA GLU A 28 -12.98 3.69 13.38
C GLU A 28 -14.26 4.42 12.93
N GLY A 29 -15.24 3.67 12.38
CA GLY A 29 -16.52 4.22 11.93
C GLY A 29 -16.44 4.99 10.60
N ILE A 30 -15.38 4.80 9.85
CA ILE A 30 -15.19 5.39 8.52
C ILE A 30 -15.86 4.49 7.47
N ASN A 31 -16.63 5.06 6.55
CA ASN A 31 -17.17 4.31 5.44
C ASN A 31 -16.05 3.77 4.55
N VAL A 32 -16.05 2.48 4.30
CA VAL A 32 -15.00 1.81 3.53
C VAL A 32 -15.60 0.76 2.59
N THR A 33 -14.96 0.58 1.45
CA THR A 33 -15.22 -0.53 0.54
C THR A 33 -13.92 -1.26 0.23
N TRP A 34 -13.99 -2.58 0.13
CA TRP A 34 -12.89 -3.44 -0.27
C TRP A 34 -13.34 -4.34 -1.42
N VAL A 35 -12.74 -4.17 -2.58
CA VAL A 35 -13.09 -4.90 -3.81
C VAL A 35 -11.87 -5.70 -4.27
N PRO A 36 -11.84 -7.01 -4.00
CA PRO A 36 -10.77 -7.88 -4.47
C PRO A 36 -10.94 -8.23 -5.96
N SER A 37 -9.82 -8.38 -6.65
CA SER A 37 -9.74 -8.89 -8.02
C SER A 37 -8.56 -9.84 -8.12
N TYR A 38 -8.82 -11.06 -8.56
CA TYR A 38 -7.79 -12.07 -8.76
C TYR A 38 -8.07 -12.86 -10.04
N GLY A 39 -7.00 -13.20 -10.75
CA GLY A 39 -7.09 -14.02 -11.96
C GLY A 39 -7.43 -15.49 -11.65
N SER A 40 -7.76 -16.25 -12.68
CA SER A 40 -8.09 -17.67 -12.59
C SER A 40 -6.94 -18.54 -12.02
N ALA A 41 -5.70 -18.07 -12.07
CA ALA A 41 -4.55 -18.74 -11.46
C ALA A 41 -4.34 -18.20 -10.03
N MET A 42 -4.75 -18.98 -9.04
CA MET A 42 -4.63 -18.61 -7.61
C MET A 42 -3.17 -18.51 -7.11
N ARG A 43 -2.21 -19.15 -7.78
CA ARG A 43 -0.77 -19.08 -7.46
C ARG A 43 0.00 -18.56 -8.66
N GLY A 44 0.78 -17.48 -8.44
CA GLY A 44 1.57 -16.83 -9.49
C GLY A 44 0.79 -15.91 -10.43
N GLY A 45 -0.56 -15.93 -10.39
CA GLY A 45 -1.40 -14.98 -11.12
C GLY A 45 -1.43 -13.59 -10.48
N THR A 46 -1.91 -12.59 -11.21
CA THR A 46 -2.10 -11.24 -10.70
C THR A 46 -3.21 -11.22 -9.64
N ALA A 47 -2.93 -10.63 -8.49
CA ALA A 47 -3.91 -10.36 -7.45
C ALA A 47 -3.88 -8.87 -7.11
N ASN A 48 -5.03 -8.26 -6.95
CA ASN A 48 -5.14 -6.87 -6.53
C ASN A 48 -6.43 -6.64 -5.76
N CYS A 49 -6.48 -5.59 -4.97
CA CYS A 49 -7.72 -5.08 -4.42
C CYS A 49 -7.71 -3.57 -4.40
N THR A 50 -8.91 -3.00 -4.48
CA THR A 50 -9.15 -1.57 -4.32
C THR A 50 -9.84 -1.33 -2.99
N VAL A 51 -9.29 -0.41 -2.22
CA VAL A 51 -9.87 0.08 -0.97
C VAL A 51 -10.25 1.54 -1.16
N LYS A 52 -11.51 1.88 -0.95
CA LYS A 52 -11.95 3.27 -0.87
C LYS A 52 -12.46 3.56 0.53
N TYR A 53 -12.12 4.73 1.07
CA TYR A 53 -12.62 5.15 2.37
C TYR A 53 -12.91 6.65 2.40
N CYS A 54 -13.94 7.04 3.14
CA CYS A 54 -14.29 8.44 3.42
C CYS A 54 -15.35 8.53 4.52
N GLU A 55 -15.61 9.72 5.02
CA GLU A 55 -16.66 9.97 6.01
C GLU A 55 -18.07 9.84 5.42
N ASN A 56 -18.22 10.11 4.11
CA ASN A 56 -19.50 10.06 3.42
C ASN A 56 -19.76 8.68 2.79
N THR A 57 -20.99 8.46 2.30
CA THR A 57 -21.37 7.23 1.60
C THR A 57 -20.55 7.06 0.31
N ILE A 58 -20.03 5.87 0.09
CA ILE A 58 -19.29 5.49 -1.13
C ILE A 58 -20.28 4.86 -2.11
N TYR A 59 -20.61 5.59 -3.18
CA TYR A 59 -21.55 5.10 -4.20
C TYR A 59 -20.92 4.20 -5.25
N ASN A 60 -19.63 4.43 -5.57
CA ASN A 60 -18.90 3.61 -6.52
C ASN A 60 -17.69 2.94 -5.84
N PRO A 61 -17.77 1.63 -5.53
CA PRO A 61 -16.67 0.89 -4.92
C PRO A 61 -15.59 0.49 -5.93
N SER A 62 -15.87 0.58 -7.24
CA SER A 62 -14.93 0.16 -8.28
C SER A 62 -13.72 1.06 -8.35
N GLN A 63 -12.58 0.51 -8.80
CA GLN A 63 -11.37 1.28 -9.05
C GLN A 63 -11.62 2.37 -10.10
N GLU A 64 -11.13 3.57 -9.82
CA GLU A 64 -11.18 4.72 -10.71
C GLU A 64 -9.78 5.30 -10.91
N GLN A 65 -9.33 6.13 -10.00
CA GLN A 65 -8.05 6.81 -10.09
C GLN A 65 -7.40 6.85 -8.70
N PRO A 66 -6.59 5.84 -8.34
CA PRO A 66 -6.08 5.70 -7.00
C PRO A 66 -5.15 6.85 -6.60
N ASP A 67 -5.36 7.37 -5.40
CA ASP A 67 -4.46 8.33 -4.75
C ASP A 67 -3.15 7.65 -4.33
N LEU A 68 -3.23 6.33 -4.06
CA LEU A 68 -2.11 5.55 -3.59
C LEU A 68 -2.10 4.16 -4.23
N LEU A 69 -0.94 3.77 -4.76
CA LEU A 69 -0.67 2.43 -5.28
C LEU A 69 0.38 1.75 -4.40
N LEU A 70 0.07 0.56 -3.92
CA LEU A 70 1.07 -0.37 -3.38
C LEU A 70 1.34 -1.45 -4.42
N ALA A 71 2.55 -1.52 -4.95
CA ALA A 71 2.96 -2.54 -5.91
C ALA A 71 4.07 -3.43 -5.33
N MET A 72 3.77 -4.73 -5.17
CA MET A 72 4.71 -5.70 -4.63
C MET A 72 5.55 -6.41 -5.70
N ASN A 73 5.28 -6.17 -6.99
CA ASN A 73 6.06 -6.71 -8.10
C ASN A 73 6.01 -5.80 -9.33
N SER A 74 6.97 -5.97 -10.24
CA SER A 74 7.08 -5.14 -11.45
C SER A 74 5.87 -5.25 -12.40
N PRO A 75 5.27 -6.43 -12.67
CA PRO A 75 4.08 -6.50 -13.51
C PRO A 75 2.91 -5.68 -12.96
N SER A 76 2.67 -5.71 -11.65
CA SER A 76 1.62 -4.92 -11.00
C SER A 76 1.95 -3.43 -11.03
N PHE A 77 3.21 -3.06 -10.81
CA PHE A 77 3.68 -1.70 -10.94
C PHE A 77 3.35 -1.12 -12.32
N HIS A 78 3.78 -1.78 -13.40
CA HIS A 78 3.54 -1.31 -14.76
C HIS A 78 2.04 -1.26 -15.12
N LYS A 79 1.25 -2.21 -14.63
CA LYS A 79 -0.19 -2.26 -14.89
C LYS A 79 -0.95 -1.10 -14.25
N PHE A 80 -0.64 -0.77 -13.00
CA PHE A 80 -1.44 0.18 -12.21
C PHE A 80 -0.84 1.58 -12.14
N LEU A 81 0.46 1.77 -12.39
CA LEU A 81 1.09 3.09 -12.41
C LEU A 81 0.37 4.12 -13.31
N PRO A 82 -0.06 3.77 -14.55
CA PRO A 82 -0.77 4.72 -15.41
C PRO A 82 -2.10 5.23 -14.83
N LEU A 83 -2.71 4.47 -13.93
CA LEU A 83 -4.01 4.77 -13.34
C LEU A 83 -3.93 5.66 -12.09
N VAL A 84 -2.76 5.83 -11.51
CA VAL A 84 -2.54 6.65 -10.31
C VAL A 84 -2.86 8.11 -10.61
N ALA A 85 -3.56 8.76 -9.68
CA ALA A 85 -3.89 10.18 -9.78
C ALA A 85 -2.61 11.04 -9.90
N PRO A 86 -2.65 12.16 -10.66
CA PRO A 86 -1.57 13.14 -10.62
C PRO A 86 -1.32 13.63 -9.19
N GLY A 87 -0.06 13.66 -8.76
CA GLY A 87 0.31 13.95 -7.36
C GLY A 87 0.12 12.77 -6.40
N GLY A 88 -0.33 11.61 -6.89
CA GLY A 88 -0.49 10.39 -6.08
C GLY A 88 0.82 9.79 -5.62
N VAL A 89 0.72 8.78 -4.75
CA VAL A 89 1.86 8.11 -4.14
C VAL A 89 1.94 6.66 -4.61
N VAL A 90 3.13 6.22 -4.97
CA VAL A 90 3.41 4.84 -5.42
C VAL A 90 4.40 4.19 -4.47
N VAL A 91 3.92 3.25 -3.66
CA VAL A 91 4.72 2.49 -2.71
C VAL A 91 5.16 1.18 -3.37
N ILE A 92 6.46 0.95 -3.39
CA ILE A 92 7.08 -0.21 -4.04
C ILE A 92 8.00 -0.96 -3.07
N GLY A 93 8.05 -2.28 -3.25
CA GLY A 93 9.02 -3.12 -2.54
C GLY A 93 10.42 -3.09 -3.17
N ASP A 94 11.35 -3.76 -2.51
CA ASP A 94 12.78 -3.85 -2.90
C ASP A 94 12.99 -4.43 -4.30
N LEU A 95 12.10 -5.31 -4.75
CA LEU A 95 12.19 -6.05 -6.01
C LEU A 95 11.56 -5.31 -7.21
N VAL A 96 11.03 -4.10 -7.01
CA VAL A 96 10.42 -3.31 -8.07
C VAL A 96 11.39 -2.24 -8.54
N GLU A 97 11.72 -2.27 -9.82
CA GLU A 97 12.55 -1.23 -10.45
C GLU A 97 11.66 -0.13 -11.02
N ILE A 98 12.10 1.13 -10.84
CA ILE A 98 11.45 2.30 -11.44
C ILE A 98 12.20 2.60 -12.73
N PRO A 99 11.55 2.52 -13.91
CA PRO A 99 12.16 2.89 -15.18
C PRO A 99 12.57 4.37 -15.21
N GLU A 100 13.59 4.71 -15.99
CA GLU A 100 14.06 6.11 -16.13
C GLU A 100 12.99 7.05 -16.73
N ASP A 101 12.12 6.49 -17.56
CA ASP A 101 10.98 7.16 -18.22
C ASP A 101 9.68 7.11 -17.41
N ALA A 102 9.73 6.61 -16.16
CA ALA A 102 8.57 6.54 -15.29
C ALA A 102 7.95 7.93 -15.07
N ARG A 103 6.66 7.94 -14.76
CA ARG A 103 5.88 9.16 -14.48
C ARG A 103 6.57 10.02 -13.42
N LYS A 104 6.68 11.33 -13.67
CA LYS A 104 7.31 12.31 -12.77
C LYS A 104 6.31 13.12 -11.94
N ASP A 105 5.02 12.94 -12.24
CA ASP A 105 3.91 13.62 -11.56
C ASP A 105 3.36 12.83 -10.36
N VAL A 106 4.05 11.76 -9.95
CA VAL A 106 3.74 10.95 -8.78
C VAL A 106 4.95 10.84 -7.85
N THR A 107 4.71 10.57 -6.58
CA THR A 107 5.77 10.35 -5.58
C THR A 107 6.05 8.86 -5.42
N TYR A 108 7.30 8.46 -5.55
CA TYR A 108 7.70 7.07 -5.33
C TYR A 108 8.27 6.89 -3.93
N VAL A 109 7.79 5.88 -3.22
CA VAL A 109 8.27 5.49 -1.90
C VAL A 109 8.74 4.05 -1.96
N ARG A 110 10.04 3.82 -1.78
CA ARG A 110 10.61 2.48 -1.74
C ARG A 110 10.68 1.98 -0.31
N VAL A 111 10.12 0.81 -0.06
CA VAL A 111 10.11 0.16 1.25
C VAL A 111 10.92 -1.12 1.18
N PRO A 112 12.00 -1.29 1.98
CA PRO A 112 12.82 -2.50 1.99
C PRO A 112 12.11 -3.64 2.76
N ALA A 113 10.90 -3.99 2.30
CA ALA A 113 9.98 -4.87 3.01
C ALA A 113 10.51 -6.30 3.16
N THR A 114 11.19 -6.81 2.15
CA THR A 114 11.78 -8.15 2.18
C THR A 114 12.92 -8.22 3.20
N ARG A 115 13.78 -7.19 3.23
CA ARG A 115 14.87 -7.08 4.21
C ARG A 115 14.32 -7.03 5.63
N ILE A 116 13.40 -6.09 5.91
CA ILE A 116 12.81 -5.90 7.24
C ILE A 116 12.12 -7.18 7.72
N SER A 117 11.30 -7.81 6.88
CA SER A 117 10.58 -9.04 7.25
C SER A 117 11.52 -10.21 7.53
N THR A 118 12.65 -10.28 6.83
CA THR A 118 13.69 -11.30 7.06
C THR A 118 14.41 -11.07 8.39
N GLU A 119 14.81 -9.83 8.68
CA GLU A 119 15.46 -9.44 9.94
C GLU A 119 14.57 -9.73 11.16
N LEU A 120 13.25 -9.61 10.99
CA LEU A 120 12.25 -9.96 12.01
C LEU A 120 11.92 -11.47 12.07
N ASN A 121 12.70 -12.33 11.39
CA ASN A 121 12.44 -13.75 11.28
C ASN A 121 11.04 -14.14 10.75
N ASN A 122 10.44 -13.26 9.97
CA ASN A 122 9.14 -13.49 9.32
C ASN A 122 9.19 -13.12 7.83
N PRO A 123 9.89 -13.88 6.98
CA PRO A 123 10.05 -13.57 5.56
C PRO A 123 8.73 -13.50 4.78
N LYS A 124 7.64 -14.04 5.33
CA LYS A 124 6.29 -13.92 4.76
C LYS A 124 5.59 -12.63 5.16
N GLY A 125 6.15 -11.85 6.06
CA GLY A 125 5.56 -10.62 6.61
C GLY A 125 5.78 -9.36 5.78
N ALA A 126 6.38 -9.44 4.59
CA ALA A 126 6.66 -8.29 3.75
C ALA A 126 5.39 -7.45 3.43
N ASN A 127 4.24 -8.10 3.24
CA ASN A 127 2.97 -7.41 3.06
C ASN A 127 2.57 -6.56 4.28
N ILE A 128 2.85 -7.01 5.49
CA ILE A 128 2.56 -6.27 6.73
C ILE A 128 3.47 -5.06 6.85
N VAL A 129 4.76 -5.20 6.53
CA VAL A 129 5.70 -4.07 6.47
C VAL A 129 5.21 -3.01 5.47
N MET A 130 4.82 -3.44 4.28
CA MET A 130 4.26 -2.55 3.25
C MET A 130 2.94 -1.88 3.70
N THR A 131 2.07 -2.62 4.41
CA THR A 131 0.84 -2.07 5.00
C THR A 131 1.16 -0.98 6.02
N GLY A 132 2.17 -1.19 6.87
CA GLY A 132 2.66 -0.19 7.81
C GLY A 132 3.10 1.11 7.11
N ALA A 133 3.82 1.00 6.00
CA ALA A 133 4.19 2.16 5.19
C ALA A 133 2.96 2.91 4.64
N ILE A 134 1.93 2.18 4.18
CA ILE A 134 0.67 2.78 3.73
C ILE A 134 0.01 3.57 4.87
N VAL A 135 -0.12 2.98 6.06
CA VAL A 135 -0.74 3.64 7.21
C VAL A 135 0.01 4.93 7.58
N LYS A 136 1.34 4.91 7.52
CA LYS A 136 2.16 6.11 7.76
C LYS A 136 1.92 7.20 6.72
N LEU A 137 1.77 6.84 5.45
CA LEU A 137 1.50 7.77 4.35
C LEU A 137 0.06 8.29 4.33
N MET A 138 -0.86 7.59 5.00
CA MET A 138 -2.25 8.02 5.21
C MET A 138 -2.38 9.09 6.30
N GLY A 139 -1.33 9.78 6.68
CA GLY A 139 -1.23 10.71 7.82
C GLY A 139 -2.31 11.81 7.94
N ASP A 140 -3.23 11.90 6.98
CA ASP A 140 -4.48 12.64 7.03
C ASP A 140 -5.57 11.96 7.90
N GLN A 141 -5.30 10.73 8.40
CA GLN A 141 -6.19 9.95 9.26
C GLN A 141 -5.47 9.49 10.55
N PRO A 142 -5.24 10.40 11.52
CA PRO A 142 -4.51 10.10 12.75
C PRO A 142 -5.08 8.92 13.55
N ARG A 143 -6.40 8.71 13.47
CA ARG A 143 -7.08 7.58 14.13
C ARG A 143 -6.65 6.24 13.55
N LEU A 144 -6.56 6.13 12.21
CA LEU A 144 -6.12 4.91 11.54
C LEU A 144 -4.68 4.57 11.90
N GLU A 145 -3.80 5.57 11.96
CA GLU A 145 -2.41 5.38 12.38
C GLU A 145 -2.32 4.89 13.82
N LEU A 146 -3.05 5.52 14.74
CA LEU A 146 -3.05 5.16 16.16
C LEU A 146 -3.55 3.73 16.38
N PHE A 147 -4.64 3.33 15.70
CA PHE A 147 -5.19 1.99 15.77
C PHE A 147 -4.23 0.94 15.21
N ALA A 148 -3.62 1.21 14.05
CA ALA A 148 -2.63 0.31 13.46
C ALA A 148 -1.42 0.10 14.38
N ARG A 149 -0.93 1.15 15.05
CA ARG A 149 0.13 1.07 16.06
C ARG A 149 -0.23 0.14 17.22
N GLN A 150 -1.48 0.19 17.68
CA GLN A 150 -1.96 -0.64 18.79
C GLN A 150 -2.10 -2.12 18.42
N GLN A 151 -2.48 -2.42 17.17
CA GLN A 151 -2.73 -3.78 16.70
C GLN A 151 -1.50 -4.49 16.14
N THR A 152 -0.42 -3.76 15.88
CA THR A 152 0.78 -4.30 15.23
C THR A 152 1.96 -4.31 16.22
N PRO A 153 2.27 -5.45 16.86
CA PRO A 153 3.46 -5.57 17.70
C PRO A 153 4.73 -5.22 16.91
N GLY A 154 5.58 -4.38 17.49
CA GLY A 154 6.82 -3.94 16.85
C GLY A 154 6.68 -2.74 15.90
N TRP A 155 5.52 -2.10 15.85
CA TRP A 155 5.29 -0.89 15.05
C TRP A 155 6.39 0.17 15.23
N ASP A 156 6.85 0.41 16.45
CA ASP A 156 7.86 1.42 16.75
C ASP A 156 9.21 1.14 16.05
N VAL A 157 9.55 -0.13 15.87
CA VAL A 157 10.74 -0.55 15.12
C VAL A 157 10.53 -0.33 13.62
N TRP A 158 9.37 -0.70 13.09
CA TRP A 158 9.05 -0.59 11.67
C TRP A 158 8.83 0.85 11.22
N GLY A 159 8.10 1.63 12.02
CA GLY A 159 7.77 3.02 11.71
C GLY A 159 9.02 3.87 11.50
N ASN A 160 10.01 3.72 12.35
CA ASN A 160 11.27 4.45 12.26
C ASN A 160 12.11 4.03 11.03
N GLU A 161 12.13 2.73 10.69
CA GLU A 161 12.87 2.27 9.49
C GLU A 161 12.17 2.67 8.19
N VAL A 162 10.84 2.65 8.15
CA VAL A 162 10.07 3.13 7.01
C VAL A 162 10.28 4.63 6.82
N GLU A 163 10.28 5.41 7.88
CA GLU A 163 10.56 6.86 7.83
C GLU A 163 11.94 7.16 7.26
N SER A 164 12.97 6.42 7.66
CA SER A 164 14.35 6.57 7.14
C SER A 164 14.49 6.15 5.68
N SER A 165 13.58 5.33 5.17
CA SER A 165 13.59 4.78 3.80
C SER A 165 12.77 5.59 2.80
N ILE A 166 12.01 6.60 3.26
CA ILE A 166 11.21 7.46 2.38
C ILE A 166 12.12 8.46 1.68
N THR A 167 12.44 8.20 0.42
CA THR A 167 13.14 9.15 -0.45
C THR A 167 12.10 10.07 -1.10
N MET A 168 11.93 11.28 -0.55
CA MET A 168 11.09 12.31 -1.19
C MET A 168 11.83 12.86 -2.40
N PRO A 169 11.24 12.86 -3.62
CA PRO A 169 11.84 13.55 -4.75
C PRO A 169 11.81 15.06 -4.47
N GLY A 170 12.99 15.68 -4.32
CA GLY A 170 13.14 17.13 -4.24
C GLY A 170 13.77 17.73 -2.98
N ARG A 171 14.13 16.97 -1.96
CA ARG A 171 15.05 17.45 -0.93
C ARG A 171 16.50 17.29 -1.43
N LYS A 172 17.05 18.37 -1.95
CA LYS A 172 18.50 18.51 -2.04
C LYS A 172 19.01 18.69 -0.61
N GLU A 173 19.99 17.86 -0.22
CA GLU A 173 20.83 18.09 0.94
C GLU A 173 21.54 19.43 0.84
#